data_821c952c5c90770d60220f2baa8c5040
#
_entry.id   821c952c5c90770d60220f2baa8c5040
#
_cell.length_a   1.000
_cell.length_b   1.000
_cell.length_c   1.000
_cell.angle_alpha   90.00
_cell.angle_beta   90.00
_cell.angle_gamma   90.00
#
_symmetry.space_group_name_H-M   'P 1'
#
loop_
_entity.id
_entity.type
_entity.pdbx_description
1 polymer ?
#
loop_
_entity_poly.entity_id
_entity_poly.type
_entity_poly.pdbx_seq_one_letter_code
_entity_poly.pdbx_strand_id
1 'polypeptide(L)'
;MDVSSEHLVRQARERFQLQDYYGAIHLLEEVIADGRAFADAYHLLGLCYSFVGQSERALAQFDRALELNPRYVDALIHRALVLNALGREDEATDAIRRAGEIGGELRHGFPASIAAQLANRHAALGDAYEEAGALDDAITQYQAALVLGPDFHDLRYKLGRLLLEAGRALEGREQFETIVRASPNYLDAQAMLGLACYLAGDGLAARHVWEVCRERRPEDPRVEAYLGMLDRVGTARASAEPRA
;
A
#
# COMPACT_ATOMS: atom_id res chain seq x y z
N MET A 1 -28.64 -19.56 13.97
CA MET A 1 -27.59 -18.95 14.84
C MET A 1 -28.28 -18.28 15.99
N ASP A 2 -27.80 -18.49 17.20
CA ASP A 2 -28.36 -17.79 18.36
C ASP A 2 -27.80 -16.37 18.38
N VAL A 3 -28.62 -15.38 18.60
CA VAL A 3 -28.27 -13.94 18.65
C VAL A 3 -27.09 -13.67 19.60
N SER A 4 -26.88 -14.55 20.58
CA SER A 4 -25.81 -14.50 21.56
C SER A 4 -24.40 -14.70 20.95
N SER A 5 -24.19 -15.77 20.16
CA SER A 5 -22.83 -16.09 19.62
C SER A 5 -22.37 -15.08 18.57
N GLU A 6 -23.27 -14.60 17.70
CA GLU A 6 -22.96 -13.52 16.75
C GLU A 6 -22.62 -12.20 17.46
N HIS A 7 -23.31 -11.91 18.55
CA HIS A 7 -23.04 -10.73 19.35
C HIS A 7 -21.65 -10.78 19.99
N LEU A 8 -21.28 -11.93 20.58
CA LEU A 8 -19.95 -12.13 21.17
C LEU A 8 -18.83 -12.02 20.14
N VAL A 9 -18.99 -12.62 18.95
CA VAL A 9 -18.00 -12.49 17.85
C VAL A 9 -17.86 -11.04 17.40
N ARG A 10 -18.97 -10.29 17.30
CA ARG A 10 -18.91 -8.87 16.97
C ARG A 10 -18.16 -8.06 18.04
N GLN A 11 -18.45 -8.28 19.32
CA GLN A 11 -17.74 -7.64 20.41
C GLN A 11 -16.25 -8.00 20.43
N ALA A 12 -15.92 -9.27 20.16
CA ALA A 12 -14.53 -9.70 20.04
C ALA A 12 -13.81 -8.97 18.91
N ARG A 13 -14.46 -8.75 17.77
CA ARG A 13 -13.92 -7.98 16.65
C ARG A 13 -13.69 -6.51 17.01
N GLU A 14 -14.62 -5.90 17.73
CA GLU A 14 -14.47 -4.52 18.24
C GLU A 14 -13.28 -4.42 19.20
N ARG A 15 -13.13 -5.38 20.13
CA ARG A 15 -11.97 -5.43 21.03
C ARG A 15 -10.66 -5.63 20.29
N PHE A 16 -10.64 -6.50 19.29
CA PHE A 16 -9.48 -6.69 18.44
C PHE A 16 -9.05 -5.39 17.74
N GLN A 17 -10.00 -4.61 17.20
CA GLN A 17 -9.72 -3.31 16.58
C GLN A 17 -9.17 -2.29 17.59
N LEU A 18 -9.58 -2.37 18.86
CA LEU A 18 -9.05 -1.56 19.96
C LEU A 18 -7.74 -2.13 20.54
N GLN A 19 -7.16 -3.16 19.92
CA GLN A 19 -5.94 -3.86 20.38
C GLN A 19 -6.08 -4.55 21.75
N ASP A 20 -7.29 -4.71 22.26
CA ASP A 20 -7.60 -5.51 23.44
C ASP A 20 -7.68 -6.99 23.05
N TYR A 21 -6.51 -7.57 22.73
CA TYR A 21 -6.43 -8.96 22.26
C TYR A 21 -6.85 -9.96 23.35
N TYR A 22 -6.54 -9.71 24.62
CA TYR A 22 -6.94 -10.59 25.71
C TYR A 22 -8.46 -10.58 25.93
N GLY A 23 -9.11 -9.43 25.86
CA GLY A 23 -10.55 -9.33 25.91
C GLY A 23 -11.23 -10.00 24.71
N ALA A 24 -10.63 -9.90 23.51
CA ALA A 24 -11.12 -10.60 22.34
C ALA A 24 -10.98 -12.13 22.47
N ILE A 25 -9.83 -12.62 22.99
CA ILE A 25 -9.60 -14.05 23.26
C ILE A 25 -10.67 -14.61 24.17
N HIS A 26 -10.95 -13.95 25.30
CA HIS A 26 -11.95 -14.42 26.27
C HIS A 26 -13.33 -14.62 25.63
N LEU A 27 -13.80 -13.63 24.86
CA LEU A 27 -15.09 -13.71 24.18
C LEU A 27 -15.14 -14.82 23.13
N LEU A 28 -14.05 -15.01 22.37
CA LEU A 28 -13.98 -16.04 21.33
C LEU A 28 -13.87 -17.45 21.92
N GLU A 29 -13.15 -17.64 23.03
CA GLU A 29 -13.09 -18.92 23.72
C GLU A 29 -14.47 -19.32 24.28
N GLU A 30 -15.28 -18.34 24.76
CA GLU A 30 -16.66 -18.58 25.17
C GLU A 30 -17.53 -19.07 24.00
N VAL A 31 -17.44 -18.42 22.84
CA VAL A 31 -18.16 -18.83 21.61
C VAL A 31 -17.76 -20.24 21.18
N ILE A 32 -16.47 -20.59 21.29
CA ILE A 32 -15.95 -21.91 20.91
C ILE A 32 -16.42 -22.99 21.91
N ALA A 33 -16.43 -22.68 23.21
CA ALA A 33 -16.89 -23.61 24.25
C ALA A 33 -18.36 -24.01 24.07
N ASP A 34 -19.18 -23.10 23.53
CA ASP A 34 -20.59 -23.37 23.17
C ASP A 34 -20.76 -24.27 21.94
N GLY A 35 -19.69 -24.69 21.28
CA GLY A 35 -19.69 -25.58 20.12
C GLY A 35 -20.27 -25.00 18.85
N ARG A 36 -20.38 -23.68 18.75
CA ARG A 36 -21.04 -22.92 17.68
C ARG A 36 -20.09 -22.04 16.87
N ALA A 37 -18.80 -22.29 16.97
CA ALA A 37 -17.79 -21.47 16.31
C ALA A 37 -17.69 -21.78 14.82
N PHE A 38 -17.50 -20.72 14.02
CA PHE A 38 -17.29 -20.76 12.58
C PHE A 38 -15.83 -20.53 12.26
N ALA A 39 -15.47 -20.75 10.98
CA ALA A 39 -14.09 -20.55 10.50
C ALA A 39 -13.54 -19.15 10.83
N ASP A 40 -14.33 -18.09 10.71
CA ASP A 40 -13.89 -16.74 11.02
C ASP A 40 -13.72 -16.45 12.51
N ALA A 41 -14.45 -17.13 13.41
CA ALA A 41 -14.20 -17.02 14.85
C ALA A 41 -12.87 -17.65 15.24
N TYR A 42 -12.56 -18.84 14.70
CA TYR A 42 -11.27 -19.49 14.89
C TYR A 42 -10.12 -18.67 14.26
N HIS A 43 -10.33 -18.13 13.07
CA HIS A 43 -9.35 -17.27 12.43
C HIS A 43 -9.05 -16.01 13.25
N LEU A 44 -10.07 -15.32 13.76
CA LEU A 44 -9.91 -14.13 14.61
C LEU A 44 -9.20 -14.49 15.93
N LEU A 45 -9.51 -15.63 16.53
CA LEU A 45 -8.83 -16.12 17.74
C LEU A 45 -7.35 -16.41 17.45
N GLY A 46 -7.05 -17.03 16.30
CA GLY A 46 -5.68 -17.26 15.83
C GLY A 46 -4.90 -15.96 15.69
N LEU A 47 -5.52 -14.91 15.12
CA LEU A 47 -4.92 -13.58 15.05
C LEU A 47 -4.63 -13.02 16.45
N CYS A 48 -5.59 -13.09 17.37
CA CYS A 48 -5.39 -12.61 18.73
C CYS A 48 -4.20 -13.30 19.40
N TYR A 49 -4.09 -14.65 19.30
CA TYR A 49 -2.96 -15.40 19.84
C TYR A 49 -1.64 -15.03 19.19
N SER A 50 -1.64 -14.78 17.89
CA SER A 50 -0.43 -14.33 17.18
C SER A 50 0.06 -12.98 17.73
N PHE A 51 -0.85 -12.02 17.95
CA PHE A 51 -0.49 -10.70 18.49
C PHE A 51 0.00 -10.73 19.94
N VAL A 52 -0.46 -11.68 20.74
CA VAL A 52 0.04 -11.86 22.11
C VAL A 52 1.24 -12.82 22.20
N GLY A 53 1.83 -13.20 21.05
CA GLY A 53 3.05 -14.01 20.97
C GLY A 53 2.85 -15.50 21.23
N GLN A 54 1.61 -16.00 21.25
CA GLN A 54 1.29 -17.42 21.49
C GLN A 54 1.17 -18.16 20.16
N SER A 55 2.28 -18.24 19.42
CA SER A 55 2.35 -18.72 18.02
C SER A 55 1.77 -20.13 17.83
N GLU A 56 2.06 -21.10 18.71
CA GLU A 56 1.54 -22.47 18.56
C GLU A 56 0.02 -22.54 18.78
N ARG A 57 -0.51 -21.72 19.71
CA ARG A 57 -1.96 -21.61 19.88
C ARG A 57 -2.61 -20.96 18.66
N ALA A 58 -1.97 -19.95 18.09
CA ALA A 58 -2.44 -19.31 16.86
C ALA A 58 -2.53 -20.32 15.71
N LEU A 59 -1.49 -21.15 15.50
CA LEU A 59 -1.50 -22.20 14.47
C LEU A 59 -2.66 -23.17 14.68
N ALA A 60 -2.88 -23.64 15.90
CA ALA A 60 -3.98 -24.54 16.21
C ALA A 60 -5.34 -23.96 15.83
N GLN A 61 -5.53 -22.63 16.03
CA GLN A 61 -6.79 -21.98 15.67
C GLN A 61 -6.92 -21.79 14.15
N PHE A 62 -5.84 -21.46 13.45
CA PHE A 62 -5.87 -21.39 11.98
C PHE A 62 -6.14 -22.76 11.36
N ASP A 63 -5.58 -23.83 11.91
CA ASP A 63 -5.87 -25.20 11.45
C ASP A 63 -7.36 -25.54 11.64
N ARG A 64 -7.96 -25.18 12.79
CA ARG A 64 -9.41 -25.34 12.99
C ARG A 64 -10.25 -24.52 12.02
N ALA A 65 -9.85 -23.30 11.73
CA ALA A 65 -10.51 -22.48 10.72
C ALA A 65 -10.48 -23.14 9.35
N LEU A 66 -9.34 -23.75 8.97
CA LEU A 66 -9.13 -24.43 7.70
C LEU A 66 -9.81 -25.81 7.64
N GLU A 67 -10.00 -26.49 8.75
CA GLU A 67 -10.86 -27.70 8.81
C GLU A 67 -12.31 -27.38 8.47
N LEU A 68 -12.82 -26.25 8.95
CA LEU A 68 -14.20 -25.79 8.68
C LEU A 68 -14.35 -25.18 7.29
N ASN A 69 -13.33 -24.45 6.84
CA ASN A 69 -13.29 -23.84 5.51
C ASN A 69 -11.90 -24.04 4.87
N PRO A 70 -11.68 -25.13 4.13
CA PRO A 70 -10.40 -25.41 3.48
C PRO A 70 -9.96 -24.37 2.44
N ARG A 71 -10.88 -23.51 2.00
CA ARG A 71 -10.63 -22.43 1.03
C ARG A 71 -10.51 -21.05 1.70
N TYR A 72 -10.29 -20.99 3.01
CA TYR A 72 -10.15 -19.74 3.73
C TYR A 72 -8.75 -19.15 3.52
N VAL A 73 -8.62 -18.33 2.47
CA VAL A 73 -7.35 -17.74 2.01
C VAL A 73 -6.66 -16.98 3.13
N ASP A 74 -7.39 -16.12 3.87
CA ASP A 74 -6.79 -15.30 4.95
C ASP A 74 -6.22 -16.17 6.08
N ALA A 75 -6.88 -17.29 6.42
CA ALA A 75 -6.38 -18.23 7.40
C ALA A 75 -5.09 -18.92 6.95
N LEU A 76 -5.00 -19.32 5.67
CA LEU A 76 -3.79 -19.90 5.09
C LEU A 76 -2.60 -18.94 5.16
N ILE A 77 -2.84 -17.66 4.88
CA ILE A 77 -1.79 -16.64 4.87
C ILE A 77 -1.32 -16.33 6.28
N HIS A 78 -2.24 -16.09 7.21
CA HIS A 78 -1.85 -15.80 8.59
C HIS A 78 -1.16 -17.01 9.25
N ARG A 79 -1.58 -18.22 8.89
CA ARG A 79 -0.87 -19.46 9.27
C ARG A 79 0.56 -19.46 8.74
N ALA A 80 0.75 -19.12 7.47
CA ALA A 80 2.08 -19.07 6.86
C ALA A 80 2.99 -18.01 7.53
N LEU A 81 2.45 -16.85 7.87
CA LEU A 81 3.20 -15.80 8.59
C LEU A 81 3.69 -16.29 9.96
N VAL A 82 2.83 -16.99 10.71
CA VAL A 82 3.20 -17.55 12.01
C VAL A 82 4.22 -18.68 11.85
N LEU A 83 4.06 -19.55 10.86
CA LEU A 83 5.02 -20.63 10.55
C LEU A 83 6.40 -20.07 10.19
N ASN A 84 6.45 -19.02 9.39
CA ASN A 84 7.70 -18.32 9.04
C ASN A 84 8.39 -17.74 10.29
N ALA A 85 7.62 -17.12 11.19
CA ALA A 85 8.14 -16.59 12.44
C ALA A 85 8.69 -17.70 13.37
N LEU A 86 8.22 -18.93 13.22
CA LEU A 86 8.71 -20.13 13.94
C LEU A 86 9.85 -20.85 13.22
N GLY A 87 10.28 -20.38 12.03
CA GLY A 87 11.32 -21.04 11.23
C GLY A 87 10.84 -22.30 10.49
N ARG A 88 9.52 -22.52 10.37
CA ARG A 88 8.90 -23.68 9.69
C ARG A 88 8.64 -23.33 8.21
N GLU A 89 9.71 -23.07 7.46
CA GLU A 89 9.66 -22.48 6.12
C GLU A 89 8.93 -23.34 5.08
N ASP A 90 9.12 -24.67 5.12
CA ASP A 90 8.47 -25.59 4.17
C ASP A 90 6.94 -25.55 4.31
N GLU A 91 6.45 -25.56 5.55
CA GLU A 91 5.01 -25.51 5.84
C GLU A 91 4.42 -24.13 5.51
N ALA A 92 5.19 -23.05 5.73
CA ALA A 92 4.79 -21.71 5.35
C ALA A 92 4.64 -21.60 3.82
N THR A 93 5.61 -22.14 3.08
CA THR A 93 5.59 -22.17 1.61
C THR A 93 4.39 -22.96 1.08
N ASP A 94 4.08 -24.14 1.65
CA ASP A 94 2.89 -24.92 1.26
C ASP A 94 1.58 -24.17 1.52
N ALA A 95 1.46 -23.51 2.66
CA ALA A 95 0.28 -22.72 2.98
C ALA A 95 0.08 -21.54 2.00
N ILE A 96 1.16 -20.83 1.62
CA ILE A 96 1.12 -19.77 0.61
C ILE A 96 0.75 -20.31 -0.77
N ARG A 97 1.33 -21.44 -1.18
CA ARG A 97 1.00 -22.08 -2.46
C ARG A 97 -0.49 -22.42 -2.53
N ARG A 98 -1.05 -23.04 -1.48
CA ARG A 98 -2.49 -23.34 -1.38
C ARG A 98 -3.35 -22.10 -1.42
N ALA A 99 -2.95 -21.03 -0.73
CA ALA A 99 -3.65 -19.75 -0.78
C ALA A 99 -3.70 -19.18 -2.20
N GLY A 100 -2.60 -19.30 -2.95
CA GLY A 100 -2.51 -18.89 -4.34
C GLY A 100 -3.41 -19.69 -5.29
N GLU A 101 -3.43 -21.02 -5.14
CA GLU A 101 -4.31 -21.90 -5.92
C GLU A 101 -5.80 -21.56 -5.75
N ILE A 102 -6.19 -21.06 -4.57
CA ILE A 102 -7.56 -20.71 -4.23
C ILE A 102 -7.90 -19.27 -4.62
N GLY A 103 -6.98 -18.35 -4.34
CA GLY A 103 -7.18 -16.90 -4.46
C GLY A 103 -6.97 -16.34 -5.87
N GLY A 104 -6.51 -17.15 -6.82
CA GLY A 104 -6.21 -16.72 -8.18
C GLY A 104 -4.81 -16.14 -8.32
N GLU A 105 -4.64 -15.07 -9.11
CA GLU A 105 -3.33 -14.49 -9.42
C GLU A 105 -2.53 -14.12 -8.17
N LEU A 106 -1.30 -14.68 -8.06
CA LEU A 106 -0.37 -14.34 -6.99
C LEU A 106 0.44 -13.10 -7.40
N ARG A 107 0.47 -12.08 -6.53
CA ARG A 107 1.37 -10.93 -6.65
C ARG A 107 2.48 -11.05 -5.61
N HIS A 108 3.72 -11.22 -6.06
CA HIS A 108 4.89 -11.41 -5.19
C HIS A 108 4.71 -12.50 -4.11
N GLY A 109 4.09 -13.62 -4.50
CA GLY A 109 3.85 -14.75 -3.60
C GLY A 109 2.59 -14.65 -2.72
N PHE A 110 1.84 -13.55 -2.80
CA PHE A 110 0.60 -13.36 -2.04
C PHE A 110 -0.63 -13.31 -2.95
N PRO A 111 -1.80 -13.81 -2.52
CA PRO A 111 -3.07 -13.51 -3.18
C PRO A 111 -3.28 -12.01 -3.32
N ALA A 112 -3.89 -11.58 -4.42
CA ALA A 112 -4.03 -10.16 -4.75
C ALA A 112 -4.69 -9.32 -3.64
N SER A 113 -5.68 -9.88 -2.92
CA SER A 113 -6.34 -9.23 -1.78
C SER A 113 -5.39 -8.94 -0.62
N ILE A 114 -4.48 -9.87 -0.33
CA ILE A 114 -3.50 -9.72 0.74
C ILE A 114 -2.34 -8.81 0.31
N ALA A 115 -1.88 -8.93 -0.93
CA ALA A 115 -0.91 -8.00 -1.48
C ALA A 115 -1.43 -6.56 -1.37
N ALA A 116 -2.71 -6.32 -1.68
CA ALA A 116 -3.35 -5.01 -1.53
C ALA A 116 -3.43 -4.55 -0.06
N GLN A 117 -3.77 -5.44 0.88
CA GLN A 117 -3.78 -5.10 2.32
C GLN A 117 -2.39 -4.75 2.84
N LEU A 118 -1.37 -5.51 2.46
CA LEU A 118 0.01 -5.23 2.84
C LEU A 118 0.50 -3.92 2.21
N ALA A 119 0.17 -3.67 0.93
CA ALA A 119 0.48 -2.41 0.27
C ALA A 119 -0.14 -1.22 1.01
N ASN A 120 -1.41 -1.33 1.45
CA ASN A 120 -2.07 -0.27 2.21
C ASN A 120 -1.42 -0.05 3.58
N ARG A 121 -0.92 -1.10 4.25
CA ARG A 121 -0.17 -0.94 5.52
C ARG A 121 1.16 -0.22 5.31
N HIS A 122 1.90 -0.57 4.27
CA HIS A 122 3.11 0.16 3.90
C HIS A 122 2.80 1.61 3.53
N ALA A 123 1.71 1.86 2.80
CA ALA A 123 1.28 3.22 2.46
C ALA A 123 0.96 4.05 3.71
N ALA A 124 0.20 3.49 4.66
CA ALA A 124 -0.12 4.16 5.93
C ALA A 124 1.14 4.47 6.78
N LEU A 125 2.13 3.56 6.77
CA LEU A 125 3.40 3.81 7.43
C LEU A 125 4.21 4.89 6.68
N GLY A 126 4.15 4.91 5.35
CA GLY A 126 4.73 5.96 4.52
C GLY A 126 4.13 7.33 4.83
N ASP A 127 2.79 7.42 4.94
CA ASP A 127 2.09 8.65 5.35
C ASP A 127 2.58 9.15 6.73
N ALA A 128 2.73 8.25 7.71
CA ALA A 128 3.21 8.60 9.04
C ALA A 128 4.68 9.10 9.03
N TYR A 129 5.55 8.51 8.22
CA TYR A 129 6.92 8.99 8.05
C TYR A 129 6.98 10.35 7.33
N GLU A 130 6.11 10.57 6.32
CA GLU A 130 5.97 11.87 5.64
C GLU A 130 5.56 12.95 6.64
N GLU A 131 4.54 12.70 7.47
CA GLU A 131 4.09 13.62 8.52
C GLU A 131 5.19 13.91 9.55
N ALA A 132 6.05 12.94 9.84
CA ALA A 132 7.21 13.10 10.73
C ALA A 132 8.41 13.80 10.06
N GLY A 133 8.35 14.08 8.75
CA GLY A 133 9.45 14.67 7.98
C GLY A 133 10.58 13.70 7.64
N ALA A 134 10.39 12.39 7.87
CA ALA A 134 11.37 11.33 7.58
C ALA A 134 11.21 10.87 6.11
N LEU A 135 11.67 11.72 5.16
CA LEU A 135 11.41 11.55 3.72
C LEU A 135 11.94 10.24 3.17
N ASP A 136 13.14 9.82 3.52
CA ASP A 136 13.75 8.58 2.99
C ASP A 136 13.02 7.33 3.49
N ASP A 137 12.55 7.35 4.74
CA ASP A 137 11.75 6.26 5.29
C ASP A 137 10.37 6.21 4.62
N ALA A 138 9.74 7.37 4.38
CA ALA A 138 8.47 7.46 3.64
C ALA A 138 8.63 6.91 2.21
N ILE A 139 9.68 7.32 1.48
CA ILE A 139 10.01 6.81 0.14
C ILE A 139 10.15 5.30 0.16
N THR A 140 10.88 4.75 1.13
CA THR A 140 11.09 3.30 1.28
C THR A 140 9.76 2.56 1.47
N GLN A 141 8.87 3.09 2.29
CA GLN A 141 7.57 2.47 2.53
C GLN A 141 6.64 2.54 1.31
N TYR A 142 6.58 3.66 0.60
CA TYR A 142 5.80 3.74 -0.63
C TYR A 142 6.36 2.84 -1.75
N GLN A 143 7.68 2.68 -1.84
CA GLN A 143 8.29 1.71 -2.77
C GLN A 143 7.87 0.28 -2.42
N ALA A 144 7.91 -0.10 -1.14
CA ALA A 144 7.45 -1.41 -0.69
C ALA A 144 5.95 -1.63 -0.99
N ALA A 145 5.11 -0.60 -0.79
CA ALA A 145 3.70 -0.65 -1.15
C ALA A 145 3.50 -0.89 -2.66
N LEU A 146 4.26 -0.21 -3.52
CA LEU A 146 4.15 -0.32 -4.98
C LEU A 146 4.73 -1.62 -5.55
N VAL A 147 5.63 -2.29 -4.83
CA VAL A 147 6.03 -3.67 -5.15
C VAL A 147 4.81 -4.59 -5.06
N LEU A 148 4.01 -4.49 -4.01
CA LEU A 148 2.82 -5.32 -3.79
C LEU A 148 1.61 -4.87 -4.62
N GLY A 149 1.47 -3.58 -4.87
CA GLY A 149 0.38 -2.97 -5.65
C GLY A 149 0.90 -2.01 -6.72
N PRO A 150 1.47 -2.51 -7.84
CA PRO A 150 2.08 -1.67 -8.87
C PRO A 150 1.09 -0.74 -9.59
N ASP A 151 -0.20 -1.04 -9.52
CA ASP A 151 -1.27 -0.27 -10.18
C ASP A 151 -1.86 0.85 -9.28
N PHE A 152 -1.32 1.06 -8.08
CA PHE A 152 -1.77 2.10 -7.16
C PHE A 152 -1.20 3.46 -7.58
N HIS A 153 -1.89 4.11 -8.51
CA HIS A 153 -1.43 5.38 -9.10
C HIS A 153 -1.39 6.54 -8.10
N ASP A 154 -2.25 6.53 -7.10
CA ASP A 154 -2.25 7.49 -5.98
C ASP A 154 -1.00 7.37 -5.11
N LEU A 155 -0.59 6.15 -4.78
CA LEU A 155 0.67 5.91 -4.05
C LEU A 155 1.89 6.25 -4.90
N ARG A 156 1.86 5.93 -6.19
CA ARG A 156 2.91 6.29 -7.13
C ARG A 156 3.04 7.81 -7.27
N TYR A 157 1.94 8.54 -7.27
CA TYR A 157 1.92 10.00 -7.27
C TYR A 157 2.57 10.57 -6.00
N LYS A 158 2.21 10.04 -4.81
CA LYS A 158 2.85 10.42 -3.53
C LYS A 158 4.36 10.16 -3.56
N LEU A 159 4.78 8.97 -3.99
CA LEU A 159 6.20 8.62 -4.13
C LEU A 159 6.92 9.60 -5.07
N GLY A 160 6.36 9.89 -6.25
CA GLY A 160 6.94 10.83 -7.20
C GLY A 160 7.14 12.21 -6.58
N ARG A 161 6.16 12.69 -5.82
CA ARG A 161 6.21 13.98 -5.13
C ARG A 161 7.32 14.03 -4.07
N LEU A 162 7.42 13.00 -3.23
CA LEU A 162 8.48 12.91 -2.22
C LEU A 162 9.87 12.80 -2.85
N LEU A 163 10.01 12.09 -3.96
CA LEU A 163 11.27 12.01 -4.69
C LEU A 163 11.71 13.39 -5.21
N LEU A 164 10.78 14.22 -5.70
CA LEU A 164 11.11 15.60 -6.08
C LEU A 164 11.54 16.44 -4.87
N GLU A 165 10.85 16.30 -3.75
CA GLU A 165 11.19 16.99 -2.49
C GLU A 165 12.57 16.57 -1.97
N ALA A 166 12.94 15.30 -2.09
CA ALA A 166 14.26 14.76 -1.78
C ALA A 166 15.34 15.12 -2.82
N GLY A 167 15.02 15.91 -3.86
CA GLY A 167 15.97 16.27 -4.92
C GLY A 167 16.25 15.17 -5.94
N ARG A 168 15.53 14.05 -5.89
CA ARG A 168 15.69 12.86 -6.76
C ARG A 168 14.80 13.00 -8.01
N ALA A 169 15.03 14.08 -8.78
CA ALA A 169 14.14 14.51 -9.86
C ALA A 169 13.96 13.46 -10.98
N LEU A 170 15.02 12.73 -11.36
CA LEU A 170 14.95 11.69 -12.39
C LEU A 170 14.04 10.53 -11.94
N GLU A 171 14.18 10.09 -10.71
CA GLU A 171 13.33 9.02 -10.17
C GLU A 171 11.87 9.46 -10.02
N GLY A 172 11.64 10.70 -9.59
CA GLY A 172 10.30 11.29 -9.56
C GLY A 172 9.66 11.34 -10.95
N ARG A 173 10.44 11.73 -11.98
CA ARG A 173 10.01 11.72 -13.38
C ARG A 173 9.52 10.34 -13.81
N GLU A 174 10.26 9.27 -13.52
CA GLU A 174 9.88 7.89 -13.87
C GLU A 174 8.54 7.49 -13.25
N GLN A 175 8.29 7.92 -12.02
CA GLN A 175 7.00 7.64 -11.36
C GLN A 175 5.84 8.33 -12.08
N PHE A 176 5.97 9.59 -12.42
CA PHE A 176 4.92 10.33 -13.13
C PHE A 176 4.75 9.87 -14.58
N GLU A 177 5.81 9.53 -15.31
CA GLU A 177 5.73 8.93 -16.64
C GLU A 177 4.92 7.63 -16.61
N THR A 178 5.11 6.80 -15.59
CA THR A 178 4.36 5.55 -15.43
C THR A 178 2.87 5.82 -15.24
N ILE A 179 2.50 6.81 -14.41
CA ILE A 179 1.11 7.20 -14.21
C ILE A 179 0.50 7.73 -15.51
N VAL A 180 1.17 8.66 -16.19
CA VAL A 180 0.67 9.31 -17.39
C VAL A 180 0.51 8.30 -18.54
N ARG A 181 1.39 7.31 -18.64
CA ARG A 181 1.29 6.21 -19.62
C ARG A 181 0.05 5.35 -19.36
N ALA A 182 -0.23 5.00 -18.12
CA ALA A 182 -1.39 4.19 -17.74
C ALA A 182 -2.70 4.99 -17.73
N SER A 183 -2.63 6.26 -17.35
CA SER A 183 -3.78 7.16 -17.17
C SER A 183 -3.50 8.53 -17.81
N PRO A 184 -3.62 8.67 -19.15
CA PRO A 184 -3.29 9.91 -19.87
C PRO A 184 -4.15 11.11 -19.46
N ASN A 185 -5.27 10.91 -18.79
CA ASN A 185 -6.16 11.97 -18.31
C ASN A 185 -5.88 12.40 -16.86
N TYR A 186 -4.86 11.85 -16.22
CA TYR A 186 -4.46 12.25 -14.88
C TYR A 186 -3.65 13.55 -14.94
N LEU A 187 -4.33 14.69 -15.09
CA LEU A 187 -3.72 15.99 -15.35
C LEU A 187 -2.79 16.46 -14.23
N ASP A 188 -3.08 16.12 -12.96
CA ASP A 188 -2.18 16.47 -11.87
C ASP A 188 -0.83 15.74 -11.98
N ALA A 189 -0.83 14.46 -12.39
CA ALA A 189 0.40 13.73 -12.65
C ALA A 189 1.16 14.29 -13.86
N GLN A 190 0.46 14.75 -14.90
CA GLN A 190 1.09 15.43 -16.04
C GLN A 190 1.75 16.74 -15.59
N ALA A 191 1.06 17.58 -14.80
CA ALA A 191 1.65 18.81 -14.31
C ALA A 191 2.92 18.55 -13.47
N MET A 192 2.89 17.52 -12.62
CA MET A 192 4.05 17.09 -11.82
C MET A 192 5.15 16.46 -12.68
N LEU A 193 4.81 15.77 -13.78
CA LEU A 193 5.81 15.29 -14.76
C LEU A 193 6.58 16.46 -15.36
N GLY A 194 5.89 17.54 -15.74
CA GLY A 194 6.56 18.74 -16.23
C GLY A 194 7.51 19.34 -15.18
N LEU A 195 7.11 19.37 -13.89
CA LEU A 195 7.98 19.83 -12.81
C LEU A 195 9.20 18.91 -12.64
N ALA A 196 9.00 17.59 -12.70
CA ALA A 196 10.09 16.62 -12.64
C ALA A 196 11.09 16.79 -13.80
N CYS A 197 10.61 17.00 -15.02
CA CYS A 197 11.45 17.31 -16.17
C CYS A 197 12.26 18.60 -15.95
N TYR A 198 11.61 19.65 -15.44
CA TYR A 198 12.28 20.93 -15.16
C TYR A 198 13.40 20.77 -14.13
N LEU A 199 13.10 20.10 -13.00
CA LEU A 199 14.08 19.84 -11.94
C LEU A 199 15.21 18.91 -12.37
N ALA A 200 14.96 18.03 -13.34
CA ALA A 200 15.98 17.20 -13.99
C ALA A 200 16.82 17.97 -15.02
N GLY A 201 16.55 19.25 -15.25
CA GLY A 201 17.29 20.10 -16.21
C GLY A 201 16.75 20.07 -17.64
N ASP A 202 15.68 19.34 -17.92
CA ASP A 202 15.05 19.24 -19.23
C ASP A 202 13.90 20.26 -19.37
N GLY A 203 14.28 21.52 -19.54
CA GLY A 203 13.31 22.62 -19.69
C GLY A 203 12.44 22.53 -20.93
N LEU A 204 12.94 21.88 -22.02
CA LEU A 204 12.15 21.69 -23.25
C LEU A 204 11.05 20.65 -23.04
N ALA A 205 11.37 19.51 -22.45
CA ALA A 205 10.37 18.51 -22.10
C ALA A 205 9.34 19.08 -21.11
N ALA A 206 9.78 19.82 -20.11
CA ALA A 206 8.89 20.47 -19.14
C ALA A 206 7.87 21.40 -19.83
N ARG A 207 8.34 22.28 -20.73
CA ARG A 207 7.49 23.16 -21.52
C ARG A 207 6.44 22.37 -22.31
N HIS A 208 6.88 21.39 -23.05
CA HIS A 208 5.98 20.57 -23.86
C HIS A 208 4.88 19.92 -23.02
N VAL A 209 5.24 19.30 -21.89
CA VAL A 209 4.28 18.67 -21.00
C VAL A 209 3.27 19.68 -20.44
N TRP A 210 3.73 20.86 -20.02
CA TRP A 210 2.83 21.88 -19.48
C TRP A 210 1.95 22.55 -20.53
N GLU A 211 2.40 22.68 -21.78
CA GLU A 211 1.57 23.14 -22.90
C GLU A 211 0.43 22.14 -23.18
N VAL A 212 0.69 20.85 -23.17
CA VAL A 212 -0.33 19.80 -23.28
C VAL A 212 -1.31 19.87 -22.08
N CYS A 213 -0.82 20.12 -20.86
CA CYS A 213 -1.69 20.32 -19.70
C CYS A 213 -2.61 21.54 -19.88
N ARG A 214 -2.07 22.65 -20.37
CA ARG A 214 -2.82 23.90 -20.60
C ARG A 214 -3.92 23.71 -21.65
N GLU A 215 -3.65 22.98 -22.71
CA GLU A 215 -4.68 22.68 -23.73
C GLU A 215 -5.87 21.91 -23.16
N ARG A 216 -5.62 21.03 -22.17
CA ARG A 216 -6.66 20.20 -21.54
C ARG A 216 -7.35 20.86 -20.36
N ARG A 217 -6.64 21.71 -19.62
CA ARG A 217 -7.12 22.48 -18.46
C ARG A 217 -6.56 23.91 -18.52
N PRO A 218 -7.18 24.78 -19.33
CA PRO A 218 -6.67 26.14 -19.55
C PRO A 218 -6.61 27.02 -18.29
N GLU A 219 -7.40 26.70 -17.26
CA GLU A 219 -7.51 27.50 -16.04
C GLU A 219 -6.69 26.93 -14.86
N ASP A 220 -5.76 26.00 -15.08
CA ASP A 220 -4.91 25.50 -13.98
C ASP A 220 -3.80 26.52 -13.65
N PRO A 221 -3.90 27.22 -12.48
CA PRO A 221 -2.98 28.31 -12.15
C PRO A 221 -1.55 27.82 -11.94
N ARG A 222 -1.36 26.53 -11.63
CA ARG A 222 -0.02 25.92 -11.45
C ARG A 222 0.71 25.85 -12.78
N VAL A 223 0.01 25.39 -13.84
CA VAL A 223 0.57 25.24 -15.18
C VAL A 223 0.97 26.60 -15.73
N GLU A 224 0.12 27.62 -15.58
CA GLU A 224 0.44 28.99 -16.00
C GLU A 224 1.64 29.56 -15.23
N ALA A 225 1.72 29.32 -13.93
CA ALA A 225 2.86 29.73 -13.10
C ALA A 225 4.18 29.07 -13.57
N TYR A 226 4.14 27.77 -13.88
CA TYR A 226 5.30 27.02 -14.36
C TYR A 226 5.78 27.48 -15.73
N LEU A 227 4.86 27.69 -16.68
CA LEU A 227 5.22 28.23 -18.00
C LEU A 227 5.80 29.65 -17.89
N GLY A 228 5.20 30.51 -17.08
CA GLY A 228 5.72 31.85 -16.81
C GLY A 228 7.10 31.85 -16.13
N MET A 229 7.40 30.84 -15.31
CA MET A 229 8.74 30.66 -14.74
C MET A 229 9.77 30.33 -15.81
N LEU A 230 9.46 29.40 -16.73
CA LEU A 230 10.35 29.05 -17.84
C LEU A 230 10.64 30.24 -18.75
N ASP A 231 9.64 31.08 -19.05
CA ASP A 231 9.82 32.26 -19.91
C ASP A 231 10.77 33.28 -19.27
N ARG A 232 10.66 33.48 -17.95
CA ARG A 232 11.59 34.35 -17.21
C ARG A 232 13.03 33.87 -17.21
N VAL A 233 13.23 32.53 -17.03
CA VAL A 233 14.57 31.94 -17.07
C VAL A 233 15.16 32.01 -18.49
N GLY A 234 14.36 31.79 -19.52
CA GLY A 234 14.78 31.91 -20.92
C GLY A 234 15.22 33.33 -21.28
N THR A 235 14.45 34.35 -20.87
CA THR A 235 14.80 35.76 -21.11
C THR A 235 16.04 36.21 -20.33
N ALA A 236 16.23 35.73 -19.11
CA ALA A 236 17.41 36.02 -18.31
C ALA A 236 18.71 35.43 -18.92
N ARG A 237 18.65 34.23 -19.50
CA ARG A 237 19.78 33.63 -20.23
C ARG A 237 20.09 34.36 -21.51
N ALA A 238 19.10 34.73 -22.29
CA ALA A 238 19.30 35.47 -23.56
C ALA A 238 19.88 36.88 -23.32
N SER A 239 19.60 37.51 -22.17
CA SER A 239 20.17 38.81 -21.80
C SER A 239 21.58 38.72 -21.20
N ALA A 240 22.04 37.54 -20.79
CA ALA A 240 23.35 37.29 -20.17
C ALA A 240 24.43 36.85 -21.19
N GLU A 241 24.07 36.50 -22.44
CA GLU A 241 25.02 36.21 -23.49
C GLU A 241 25.65 37.53 -23.98
N PRO A 242 27.00 37.69 -23.92
CA PRO A 242 27.65 38.86 -24.45
C PRO A 242 27.45 38.90 -25.96
N ARG A 243 26.90 40.02 -26.46
CA ARG A 243 26.85 40.29 -27.91
C ARG A 243 28.29 40.28 -28.47
N ALA A 244 28.58 39.29 -29.29
CA ALA A 244 29.85 39.15 -30.02
C ALA A 244 29.98 40.25 -31.06
#